data_d17cf8a4c5e26dee9e73b6bac68b34fd
#
_entry.id   d17cf8a4c5e26dee9e73b6bac68b34fd
#
_cell.length_a   1.000
_cell.length_b   1.000
_cell.length_c   1.000
_cell.angle_alpha   90.00
_cell.angle_beta   90.00
_cell.angle_gamma   90.00
#
_symmetry.space_group_name_H-M   'P 1'
#
loop_
_entity.id
_entity.type
_entity.pdbx_description
1 polymer ?
#
loop_
_entity_poly.entity_id
_entity_poly.type
_entity_poly.pdbx_seq_one_letter_code
_entity_poly.pdbx_strand_id
1 'polypeptide(L)'
;FGDDIKKLLPVLDEDGSDTAIFDNCLEFLTLSGRSMAHAAMMMIPEPWERHESMDDQKKAFYEYHSCLMEPWDGPASIGFTDGHVVGASLDRNGLRPSRYYITEDDLIVLASEAGVAEVAAEKVIKKGRLQPGRILLIDTKQGRIVSDEEIKKEIASQNPYRDWLRENLVSLSDLP
;
A
#
# COMPACT_ATOMS: atom_id res chain seq x y z
N PHE A 1 4.33 10.32 18.24
CA PHE A 1 3.91 11.74 18.35
C PHE A 1 3.99 12.26 19.82
N GLY A 2 3.85 11.39 20.83
CA GLY A 2 3.80 11.85 22.23
C GLY A 2 2.71 12.92 22.42
N ASP A 3 3.04 14.01 23.13
CA ASP A 3 2.08 15.10 23.36
C ASP A 3 1.70 15.89 22.12
N ASP A 4 2.48 15.79 21.05
CA ASP A 4 2.21 16.46 19.77
C ASP A 4 1.01 15.88 19.03
N ILE A 5 0.52 14.70 19.40
CA ILE A 5 -0.71 14.10 18.83
C ILE A 5 -1.90 15.07 18.92
N LYS A 6 -1.95 15.89 19.96
CA LYS A 6 -3.01 16.88 20.18
C LYS A 6 -3.09 17.94 19.06
N LYS A 7 -1.97 18.18 18.36
CA LYS A 7 -1.89 19.16 17.26
C LYS A 7 -2.46 18.56 15.96
N LEU A 8 -2.57 17.25 15.88
CA LEU A 8 -3.03 16.51 14.69
C LEU A 8 -4.52 16.15 14.77
N LEU A 9 -5.17 16.34 15.92
CA LEU A 9 -6.57 16.03 16.11
C LEU A 9 -7.47 17.18 15.65
N PRO A 10 -8.60 16.90 14.94
CA PRO A 10 -8.99 15.57 14.46
C PRO A 10 -8.13 15.11 13.27
N VAL A 11 -7.72 13.85 13.25
CA VAL A 11 -6.90 13.30 12.15
C VAL A 11 -7.72 13.17 10.87
N LEU A 12 -8.98 12.77 11.00
CA LEU A 12 -9.88 12.54 9.87
C LEU A 12 -10.86 13.69 9.74
N ASP A 13 -11.11 14.13 8.53
CA ASP A 13 -12.20 15.05 8.19
C ASP A 13 -13.49 14.24 8.06
N GLU A 14 -14.32 14.24 9.11
CA GLU A 14 -15.56 13.45 9.16
C GLU A 14 -16.59 13.89 8.10
N ASP A 15 -16.52 15.13 7.63
CA ASP A 15 -17.36 15.67 6.56
C ASP A 15 -16.76 15.47 5.16
N GLY A 16 -15.53 14.91 5.09
CA GLY A 16 -14.81 14.65 3.86
C GLY A 16 -15.35 13.47 3.06
N SER A 17 -14.96 13.38 1.80
CA SER A 17 -15.20 12.19 1.00
C SER A 17 -14.38 11.01 1.50
N ASP A 18 -14.79 9.77 1.18
CA ASP A 18 -14.03 8.56 1.52
C ASP A 18 -12.55 8.66 1.12
N THR A 19 -12.28 9.26 -0.04
CA THR A 19 -10.91 9.45 -0.53
C THR A 19 -10.15 10.52 0.25
N ALA A 20 -10.80 11.57 0.73
CA ALA A 20 -10.19 12.57 1.61
C ALA A 20 -9.85 11.96 2.98
N ILE A 21 -10.75 11.17 3.54
CA ILE A 21 -10.50 10.44 4.80
C ILE A 21 -9.35 9.44 4.63
N PHE A 22 -9.30 8.73 3.49
CA PHE A 22 -8.17 7.85 3.16
C PHE A 22 -6.86 8.62 3.12
N ASP A 23 -6.83 9.79 2.47
CA ASP A 23 -5.64 10.64 2.35
C ASP A 23 -5.15 11.12 3.71
N ASN A 24 -6.06 11.59 4.58
CA ASN A 24 -5.74 11.96 5.95
C ASN A 24 -5.09 10.79 6.74
N CYS A 25 -5.63 9.58 6.60
CA CYS A 25 -5.09 8.40 7.25
C CYS A 25 -3.69 8.06 6.72
N LEU A 26 -3.51 8.09 5.40
CA LEU A 26 -2.22 7.85 4.76
C LEU A 26 -1.16 8.86 5.21
N GLU A 27 -1.51 10.16 5.26
CA GLU A 27 -0.65 11.21 5.76
C GLU A 27 -0.27 10.97 7.22
N PHE A 28 -1.24 10.70 8.09
CA PHE A 28 -1.00 10.40 9.50
C PHE A 28 -0.04 9.23 9.70
N LEU A 29 -0.24 8.14 8.96
CA LEU A 29 0.64 6.97 9.02
C LEU A 29 2.06 7.30 8.55
N THR A 30 2.22 8.10 7.50
CA THR A 30 3.54 8.51 7.00
C THR A 30 4.23 9.49 7.94
N LEU A 31 3.51 10.44 8.51
CA LEU A 31 4.03 11.34 9.55
C LEU A 31 4.48 10.60 10.81
N SER A 32 3.93 9.40 11.07
CA SER A 32 4.39 8.53 12.16
C SER A 32 5.71 7.80 11.87
N GLY A 33 6.35 8.08 10.73
CA GLY A 33 7.64 7.53 10.33
C GLY A 33 7.58 6.29 9.44
N ARG A 34 6.39 5.91 8.96
CA ARG A 34 6.23 4.82 7.99
C ARG A 34 6.47 5.31 6.57
N SER A 35 7.01 4.44 5.71
CA SER A 35 7.06 4.75 4.28
C SER A 35 5.65 4.72 3.67
N MET A 36 5.45 5.42 2.55
CA MET A 36 4.17 5.40 1.81
C MET A 36 3.74 3.97 1.45
N ALA A 37 4.67 3.13 1.01
CA ALA A 37 4.38 1.73 0.70
C ALA A 37 3.97 0.93 1.95
N HIS A 38 4.60 1.17 3.10
CA HIS A 38 4.22 0.56 4.37
C HIS A 38 2.79 0.95 4.76
N ALA A 39 2.49 2.26 4.73
CA ALA A 39 1.15 2.75 5.02
C ALA A 39 0.10 2.19 4.05
N ALA A 40 0.41 2.13 2.74
CA ALA A 40 -0.46 1.53 1.75
C ALA A 40 -0.72 0.03 2.02
N MET A 41 0.29 -0.74 2.45
CA MET A 41 0.12 -2.15 2.83
C MET A 41 -0.78 -2.31 4.07
N MET A 42 -0.74 -1.38 5.01
CA MET A 42 -1.62 -1.39 6.19
C MET A 42 -3.07 -1.11 5.80
N MET A 43 -3.27 -0.08 4.96
CA MET A 43 -4.60 0.39 4.58
C MET A 43 -5.28 -0.53 3.54
N ILE A 44 -4.48 -1.11 2.63
CA ILE A 44 -4.96 -2.00 1.56
C ILE A 44 -4.17 -3.32 1.61
N PRO A 45 -4.39 -4.16 2.63
CA PRO A 45 -3.70 -5.44 2.73
C PRO A 45 -4.15 -6.38 1.61
N GLU A 46 -3.23 -7.20 1.12
CA GLU A 46 -3.61 -8.36 0.31
C GLU A 46 -4.34 -9.41 1.17
N PRO A 47 -5.13 -10.32 0.57
CA PRO A 47 -5.78 -11.40 1.31
C PRO A 47 -4.74 -12.32 1.96
N TRP A 48 -4.60 -12.27 3.28
CA TRP A 48 -3.53 -12.95 4.02
C TRP A 48 -4.02 -14.07 4.94
N GLU A 49 -5.21 -13.96 5.51
CA GLU A 49 -5.69 -14.86 6.59
C GLU A 49 -5.68 -16.32 6.21
N ARG A 50 -6.19 -16.65 5.02
CA ARG A 50 -6.32 -18.02 4.50
C ARG A 50 -5.29 -18.33 3.42
N HIS A 51 -4.23 -17.56 3.31
CA HIS A 51 -3.21 -17.75 2.28
C HIS A 51 -2.17 -18.77 2.77
N GLU A 52 -2.31 -20.02 2.35
CA GLU A 52 -1.47 -21.13 2.84
C GLU A 52 0.01 -21.00 2.46
N SER A 53 0.31 -20.42 1.30
CA SER A 53 1.68 -20.30 0.78
C SER A 53 2.32 -18.92 1.03
N MET A 54 1.67 -18.04 1.79
CA MET A 54 2.25 -16.75 2.13
C MET A 54 3.41 -16.91 3.11
N ASP A 55 4.50 -16.23 2.85
CA ASP A 55 5.66 -16.14 3.77
C ASP A 55 5.22 -15.71 5.17
N ASP A 56 5.78 -16.35 6.21
CA ASP A 56 5.37 -16.13 7.60
C ASP A 56 5.64 -14.68 8.09
N GLN A 57 6.75 -14.05 7.66
CA GLN A 57 7.04 -12.68 8.03
C GLN A 57 5.99 -11.72 7.46
N LYS A 58 5.62 -11.92 6.20
CA LYS A 58 4.58 -11.13 5.55
C LYS A 58 3.21 -11.37 6.18
N LYS A 59 2.90 -12.61 6.54
CA LYS A 59 1.67 -12.94 7.27
C LYS A 59 1.64 -12.27 8.64
N ALA A 60 2.73 -12.32 9.38
CA ALA A 60 2.86 -11.66 10.69
C ALA A 60 2.73 -10.14 10.58
N PHE A 61 3.27 -9.53 9.52
CA PHE A 61 3.08 -8.11 9.25
C PHE A 61 1.60 -7.75 9.14
N TYR A 62 0.84 -8.45 8.31
CA TYR A 62 -0.59 -8.16 8.13
C TYR A 62 -1.41 -8.45 9.39
N GLU A 63 -1.13 -9.55 10.07
CA GLU A 63 -1.78 -9.91 11.33
C GLU A 63 -1.57 -8.85 12.41
N TYR A 64 -0.33 -8.39 12.59
CA TYR A 64 -0.01 -7.32 13.53
C TYR A 64 -0.74 -6.01 13.21
N HIS A 65 -0.72 -5.59 11.95
CA HIS A 65 -1.34 -4.33 11.56
C HIS A 65 -2.87 -4.40 11.56
N SER A 66 -3.47 -5.58 11.38
CA SER A 66 -4.91 -5.76 11.53
C SER A 66 -5.42 -5.56 12.98
N CYS A 67 -4.53 -5.66 13.97
CA CYS A 67 -4.84 -5.30 15.35
C CYS A 67 -4.86 -3.78 15.59
N LEU A 68 -4.28 -2.99 14.69
CA LEU A 68 -4.15 -1.55 14.84
C LEU A 68 -5.23 -0.76 14.10
N MET A 69 -5.69 -1.27 12.97
CA MET A 69 -6.67 -0.58 12.12
C MET A 69 -7.40 -1.56 11.20
N GLU A 70 -8.62 -1.20 10.84
CA GLU A 70 -9.38 -1.91 9.82
C GLU A 70 -8.84 -1.59 8.43
N PRO A 71 -8.85 -2.57 7.49
CA PRO A 71 -8.45 -2.32 6.11
C PRO A 71 -9.50 -1.49 5.38
N TRP A 72 -9.08 -0.79 4.33
CA TRP A 72 -9.98 -0.15 3.39
C TRP A 72 -10.97 -1.18 2.80
N ASP A 73 -12.24 -0.85 2.81
CA ASP A 73 -13.28 -1.63 2.15
C ASP A 73 -13.94 -0.80 1.04
N GLY A 74 -14.00 -1.40 -0.14
CA GLY A 74 -14.59 -0.79 -1.33
C GLY A 74 -13.62 -0.70 -2.53
N PRO A 75 -14.16 -0.43 -3.73
CA PRO A 75 -13.39 -0.32 -4.97
C PRO A 75 -12.45 0.89 -4.94
N ALA A 76 -11.14 0.65 -5.09
CA ALA A 76 -10.15 1.71 -5.11
C ALA A 76 -9.03 1.44 -6.12
N SER A 77 -8.56 2.48 -6.76
CA SER A 77 -7.29 2.54 -7.47
C SER A 77 -6.59 3.79 -6.98
N ILE A 78 -5.52 3.61 -6.23
CA ILE A 78 -4.87 4.67 -5.45
C ILE A 78 -3.48 4.88 -5.99
N GLY A 79 -3.19 6.13 -6.37
CA GLY A 79 -1.84 6.60 -6.64
C GLY A 79 -1.33 7.40 -5.44
N PHE A 80 -0.06 7.25 -5.10
CA PHE A 80 0.57 7.97 -4.01
C PHE A 80 2.00 8.38 -4.36
N THR A 81 2.48 9.44 -3.72
CA THR A 81 3.87 9.90 -3.86
C THR A 81 4.30 10.72 -2.65
N ASP A 82 5.57 10.62 -2.29
CA ASP A 82 6.25 11.46 -1.29
C ASP A 82 7.29 12.40 -1.93
N GLY A 83 7.27 12.51 -3.27
CA GLY A 83 8.27 13.27 -4.04
C GLY A 83 9.53 12.48 -4.40
N HIS A 84 9.72 11.29 -3.85
CA HIS A 84 10.87 10.38 -4.14
C HIS A 84 10.40 9.06 -4.72
N VAL A 85 9.30 8.54 -4.25
CA VAL A 85 8.65 7.37 -4.84
C VAL A 85 7.31 7.76 -5.44
N VAL A 86 6.93 7.07 -6.50
CA VAL A 86 5.59 7.11 -7.07
C VAL A 86 5.06 5.69 -7.04
N GLY A 87 3.93 5.51 -6.40
CA GLY A 87 3.33 4.19 -6.25
C GLY A 87 1.87 4.15 -6.64
N ALA A 88 1.38 2.95 -6.88
CA ALA A 88 -0.04 2.70 -7.07
C ALA A 88 -0.43 1.33 -6.55
N SER A 89 -1.63 1.24 -6.02
CA SER A 89 -2.24 0.00 -5.54
C SER A 89 -3.71 -0.07 -5.91
N LEU A 90 -4.23 -1.28 -6.08
CA LEU A 90 -5.66 -1.54 -6.18
C LEU A 90 -6.20 -2.05 -4.85
N ASP A 91 -7.50 -1.89 -4.64
CA ASP A 91 -8.21 -2.58 -3.57
C ASP A 91 -7.96 -4.11 -3.62
N ARG A 92 -8.18 -4.79 -2.52
CA ARG A 92 -7.91 -6.24 -2.39
C ARG A 92 -8.62 -7.12 -3.42
N ASN A 93 -9.74 -6.66 -3.96
CA ASN A 93 -10.51 -7.38 -4.98
C ASN A 93 -10.17 -6.94 -6.41
N GLY A 94 -9.48 -5.81 -6.57
CA GLY A 94 -9.10 -5.26 -7.86
C GLY A 94 -10.26 -4.88 -8.76
N LEU A 95 -11.31 -4.32 -8.18
CA LEU A 95 -12.55 -3.97 -8.90
C LEU A 95 -12.37 -2.81 -9.86
N ARG A 96 -11.43 -1.90 -9.57
CA ARG A 96 -11.08 -0.79 -10.47
C ARG A 96 -10.07 -1.26 -11.50
N PRO A 97 -10.24 -0.93 -12.78
CA PRO A 97 -9.20 -1.17 -13.79
C PRO A 97 -8.03 -0.21 -13.56
N SER A 98 -6.82 -0.69 -13.74
CA SER A 98 -5.62 0.14 -13.77
C SER A 98 -4.60 -0.49 -14.70
N ARG A 99 -4.17 0.26 -15.70
CA ARG A 99 -3.25 -0.17 -16.75
C ARG A 99 -2.04 0.72 -16.76
N TYR A 100 -0.87 0.15 -17.06
CA TYR A 100 0.34 0.94 -17.23
C TYR A 100 1.10 0.52 -18.47
N TYR A 101 1.87 1.45 -19.00
CA TYR A 101 2.92 1.19 -19.97
C TYR A 101 4.19 1.94 -19.59
N ILE A 102 5.29 1.35 -20.04
CA ILE A 102 6.64 1.86 -19.84
C ILE A 102 7.21 2.08 -21.23
N THR A 103 7.86 3.20 -21.44
CA THR A 103 8.47 3.57 -22.72
C THR A 103 10.00 3.47 -22.66
N GLU A 104 10.64 3.48 -23.84
CA GLU A 104 12.09 3.45 -23.97
C GLU A 104 12.80 4.73 -23.47
N ASP A 105 12.03 5.82 -23.35
CA ASP A 105 12.48 7.11 -22.82
C ASP A 105 12.12 7.30 -21.33
N ASP A 106 12.00 6.18 -20.60
CA ASP A 106 11.77 6.11 -19.15
C ASP A 106 10.46 6.75 -18.66
N LEU A 107 9.48 6.96 -19.54
CA LEU A 107 8.16 7.42 -19.14
C LEU A 107 7.31 6.23 -18.69
N ILE A 108 6.64 6.38 -17.55
CA ILE A 108 5.64 5.43 -17.05
C ILE A 108 4.29 6.14 -17.02
N VAL A 109 3.31 5.57 -17.68
CA VAL A 109 1.92 6.06 -17.66
C VAL A 109 1.06 5.00 -17.01
N LEU A 110 0.35 5.38 -15.95
CA LEU A 110 -0.63 4.54 -15.28
C LEU A 110 -1.98 5.26 -15.29
N ALA A 111 -3.01 4.56 -15.73
CA ALA A 111 -4.37 5.10 -15.83
C ALA A 111 -5.42 4.00 -15.75
N SER A 112 -6.68 4.40 -15.50
CA SER A 112 -7.83 3.48 -15.50
C SER A 112 -8.05 2.82 -16.87
N GLU A 113 -7.70 3.52 -17.95
CA GLU A 113 -7.89 3.06 -19.33
C GLU A 113 -6.70 3.42 -20.22
N ALA A 114 -6.63 2.81 -21.40
CA ALA A 114 -5.62 3.10 -22.39
C ALA A 114 -5.98 4.37 -23.17
N GLY A 115 -4.96 5.11 -23.65
CA GLY A 115 -5.14 6.25 -24.51
C GLY A 115 -5.37 7.59 -23.78
N VAL A 116 -5.20 7.65 -22.47
CA VAL A 116 -5.29 8.91 -21.70
C VAL A 116 -4.11 9.83 -21.94
N ALA A 117 -2.99 9.30 -22.41
CA ALA A 117 -1.82 10.05 -22.83
C ALA A 117 -1.41 9.59 -24.24
N GLU A 118 -1.03 10.54 -25.08
CA GLU A 118 -0.48 10.25 -26.41
C GLU A 118 0.96 9.71 -26.24
N VAL A 119 1.11 8.41 -26.46
CA VAL A 119 2.41 7.72 -26.46
C VAL A 119 2.51 6.95 -27.76
N ALA A 120 3.56 7.20 -28.52
CA ALA A 120 3.85 6.49 -29.74
C ALA A 120 4.01 4.99 -29.44
N ALA A 121 3.27 4.15 -30.17
CA ALA A 121 3.21 2.71 -29.87
C ALA A 121 4.57 2.00 -29.98
N GLU A 122 5.44 2.49 -30.87
CA GLU A 122 6.80 2.02 -31.09
C GLU A 122 7.73 2.28 -29.91
N LYS A 123 7.44 3.28 -29.08
CA LYS A 123 8.21 3.60 -27.87
C LYS A 123 7.85 2.73 -26.68
N VAL A 124 6.73 2.02 -26.73
CA VAL A 124 6.25 1.24 -25.59
C VAL A 124 7.00 -0.09 -25.51
N ILE A 125 7.82 -0.25 -24.48
CA ILE A 125 8.60 -1.47 -24.24
C ILE A 125 7.88 -2.47 -23.32
N LYS A 126 6.93 -2.01 -22.49
CA LYS A 126 6.14 -2.89 -21.62
C LYS A 126 4.74 -2.34 -21.40
N LYS A 127 3.78 -3.26 -21.40
CA LYS A 127 2.38 -3.00 -21.01
C LYS A 127 1.98 -3.96 -19.89
N GLY A 128 1.18 -3.47 -18.95
CA GLY A 128 0.70 -4.31 -17.86
C GLY A 128 -0.61 -3.80 -17.26
N ARG A 129 -1.12 -4.60 -16.34
CA ARG A 129 -2.24 -4.24 -15.48
C ARG A 129 -1.77 -4.32 -14.04
N LEU A 130 -2.20 -3.37 -13.24
CA LEU A 130 -2.07 -3.48 -11.80
C LEU A 130 -2.93 -4.64 -11.30
N GLN A 131 -2.38 -5.47 -10.45
CA GLN A 131 -3.05 -6.65 -9.92
C GLN A 131 -3.63 -6.36 -8.53
N PRO A 132 -4.73 -7.02 -8.13
CA PRO A 132 -5.27 -6.90 -6.78
C PRO A 132 -4.21 -7.19 -5.72
N GLY A 133 -4.16 -6.36 -4.67
CA GLY A 133 -3.21 -6.51 -3.58
C GLY A 133 -1.75 -6.36 -3.95
N ARG A 134 -1.43 -5.85 -5.16
CA ARG A 134 -0.06 -5.59 -5.60
C ARG A 134 0.22 -4.10 -5.71
N ILE A 135 1.45 -3.75 -5.39
CA ILE A 135 1.95 -2.38 -5.47
C ILE A 135 2.85 -2.25 -6.69
N LEU A 136 2.59 -1.27 -7.54
CA LEU A 136 3.56 -0.75 -8.50
C LEU A 136 4.30 0.39 -7.81
N LEU A 137 5.60 0.30 -7.64
CA LEU A 137 6.41 1.34 -7.04
C LEU A 137 7.57 1.72 -7.95
N ILE A 138 7.73 3.00 -8.15
CA ILE A 138 8.83 3.59 -8.90
C ILE A 138 9.67 4.40 -7.91
N ASP A 139 10.95 4.05 -7.75
CA ASP A 139 11.92 4.84 -7.03
C ASP A 139 12.61 5.79 -8.01
N THR A 140 12.26 7.07 -7.92
CA THR A 140 12.78 8.10 -8.85
C THR A 140 14.25 8.45 -8.58
N LYS A 141 14.74 8.22 -7.35
CA LYS A 141 16.16 8.42 -7.01
C LYS A 141 17.04 7.31 -7.58
N GLN A 142 16.54 6.07 -7.50
CA GLN A 142 17.25 4.91 -8.06
C GLN A 142 16.97 4.74 -9.56
N GLY A 143 15.97 5.43 -10.11
CA GLY A 143 15.59 5.32 -11.52
C GLY A 143 15.09 3.91 -11.88
N ARG A 144 14.37 3.24 -10.98
CA ARG A 144 13.90 1.85 -11.22
C ARG A 144 12.51 1.59 -10.68
N ILE A 145 11.88 0.57 -11.25
CA ILE A 145 10.68 -0.03 -10.69
C ILE A 145 11.11 -1.06 -9.65
N VAL A 146 10.57 -0.92 -8.43
CA VAL A 146 10.76 -1.87 -7.35
C VAL A 146 9.67 -2.92 -7.43
N SER A 147 10.02 -4.20 -7.35
CA SER A 147 9.02 -5.27 -7.45
C SER A 147 8.15 -5.34 -6.18
N ASP A 148 6.89 -5.73 -6.34
CA ASP A 148 5.96 -5.94 -5.22
C ASP A 148 6.54 -6.88 -4.15
N GLU A 149 7.20 -7.95 -4.58
CA GLU A 149 7.82 -8.92 -3.69
C GLU A 149 8.99 -8.34 -2.89
N GLU A 150 9.82 -7.52 -3.54
CA GLU A 150 10.94 -6.83 -2.90
C GLU A 150 10.42 -5.86 -1.82
N ILE A 151 9.45 -4.99 -2.17
CA ILE A 151 8.86 -4.03 -1.25
C ILE A 151 8.26 -4.74 -0.04
N LYS A 152 7.43 -5.74 -0.28
CA LYS A 152 6.71 -6.45 0.80
C LYS A 152 7.65 -7.23 1.70
N LYS A 153 8.68 -7.85 1.13
CA LYS A 153 9.71 -8.54 1.90
C LYS A 153 10.50 -7.57 2.77
N GLU A 154 10.94 -6.46 2.19
CA GLU A 154 11.68 -5.44 2.92
C GLU A 154 10.86 -4.90 4.09
N ILE A 155 9.62 -4.47 3.85
CA ILE A 155 8.76 -3.89 4.88
C ILE A 155 8.39 -4.92 5.95
N ALA A 156 8.04 -6.14 5.57
CA ALA A 156 7.67 -7.19 6.51
C ALA A 156 8.82 -7.66 7.41
N SER A 157 10.06 -7.46 6.97
CA SER A 157 11.27 -7.81 7.73
C SER A 157 11.82 -6.70 8.62
N GLN A 158 11.25 -5.48 8.57
CA GLN A 158 11.75 -4.33 9.33
C GLN A 158 11.63 -4.51 10.85
N ASN A 159 10.65 -5.29 11.30
CA ASN A 159 10.40 -5.49 12.70
C ASN A 159 10.05 -6.95 13.01
N PRO A 160 10.23 -7.41 14.25
CA PRO A 160 9.92 -8.79 14.65
C PRO A 160 8.42 -8.98 14.95
N TYR A 161 7.56 -8.72 13.96
CA TYR A 161 6.10 -8.76 14.12
C TYR A 161 5.59 -10.09 14.67
N ARG A 162 6.20 -11.22 14.27
CA ARG A 162 5.82 -12.55 14.76
C ARG A 162 6.10 -12.70 16.27
N ASP A 163 7.21 -12.17 16.73
CA ASP A 163 7.55 -12.21 18.15
C ASP A 163 6.59 -11.33 18.97
N TRP A 164 6.31 -10.12 18.48
CA TRP A 164 5.35 -9.22 19.13
C TRP A 164 3.95 -9.84 19.23
N LEU A 165 3.47 -10.48 18.17
CA LEU A 165 2.19 -11.20 18.19
C LEU A 165 2.20 -12.33 19.20
N ARG A 166 3.24 -13.17 19.21
CA ARG A 166 3.36 -14.29 20.14
C ARG A 166 3.37 -13.85 21.60
N GLU A 167 3.98 -12.71 21.89
CA GLU A 167 4.12 -12.21 23.26
C GLU A 167 2.89 -11.44 23.75
N ASN A 168 2.15 -10.80 22.86
CA ASN A 168 1.12 -9.83 23.24
C ASN A 168 -0.29 -10.18 22.76
N LEU A 169 -0.45 -11.01 21.73
CA LEU A 169 -1.76 -11.36 21.20
C LEU A 169 -2.40 -12.44 22.08
N VAL A 170 -3.54 -12.11 22.68
CA VAL A 170 -4.34 -13.04 23.48
C VAL A 170 -5.57 -13.42 22.68
N SER A 171 -5.76 -14.72 22.43
CA SER A 171 -6.95 -15.21 21.76
C SER A 171 -8.17 -15.12 22.68
N LEU A 172 -9.32 -14.79 22.14
CA LEU A 172 -10.57 -14.76 22.91
C LEU A 172 -10.89 -16.12 23.55
N SER A 173 -10.48 -17.23 22.89
CA SER A 173 -10.62 -18.60 23.42
C SER A 173 -9.73 -18.91 24.63
N ASP A 174 -8.70 -18.09 24.87
CA ASP A 174 -7.75 -18.29 25.95
C ASP A 174 -8.11 -17.47 27.21
N LEU A 175 -9.19 -16.71 27.11
CA LEU A 175 -9.72 -15.97 28.25
C LEU A 175 -10.52 -16.92 29.16
N PRO A 176 -10.43 -16.70 30.51
CA PRO A 176 -11.15 -17.52 31.49
C PRO A 176 -12.66 -17.33 31.45
#